data_ce58df9c196f805f6c7ecf6b1eb6a334
#
_entry.id   ce58df9c196f805f6c7ecf6b1eb6a334
#
_cell.length_a   1.000
_cell.length_b   1.000
_cell.length_c   1.000
_cell.angle_alpha   90.00
_cell.angle_beta   90.00
_cell.angle_gamma   90.00
#
_symmetry.space_group_name_H-M   'P 1'
#
loop_
_entity.id
_entity.type
_entity.pdbx_description
1 polymer ?
#
loop_
_entity_poly.entity_id
_entity_poly.type
_entity_poly.pdbx_seq_one_letter_code
_entity_poly.pdbx_strand_id
1 'polypeptide(L)'
;MSDPSRPGTPQPGRQRSYWLRDALADEPDPIPLPPPSEPTAYDVVVIGGGYTGLWTAYFLTEADPAIRIAILEQDICGGGSSGRNGGFLHGWWDQLPLLEELHGPDDALDVARAVDGSVDGIREFCERHRVDAWFRRGGYLRVSASTTQDGDGDGAVAACRRLGVADRLVELSPGEVRARCASPAFRGGVLMPNAATIQPARLARGLRRVLLERGLTIHEGTRATEISGRGGVTVRAGDLLLTADQAVLAVNAWAASWPGHRSSLVAWGSYMVLTEPAPEALARMGWTGGEAITDSRFTVHYFRTTPDGRVAFGAGVGAAGFGGRIGPSFERDAHAVERAMAGMGRLLPGLAGVPVTEAWGGPIDVSPDRLPIIGATHGGRVHHAYGYSGNGVGPAHLVGRILAARILGGEDPVARLPIAGRRVRRFPPEPIRYVGARIIREALIRRDEVSDAERRPGPIVRLLVRLPRLLGYRLGPHPSATPD
;
A
#
# COMPACT_ATOMS: atom_id res chain seq x y z
N MET A 1 -10.24 -34.88 -6.80
CA MET A 1 -10.48 -33.56 -7.43
C MET A 1 -11.33 -32.77 -6.44
N SER A 2 -10.76 -31.77 -5.81
CA SER A 2 -11.46 -30.91 -4.85
C SER A 2 -12.39 -29.96 -5.62
N ASP A 3 -13.63 -29.91 -5.20
CA ASP A 3 -14.66 -29.02 -5.75
C ASP A 3 -14.27 -27.54 -5.49
N PRO A 4 -14.04 -26.72 -6.52
CA PRO A 4 -13.63 -25.32 -6.36
C PRO A 4 -14.74 -24.40 -5.82
N SER A 5 -15.95 -24.90 -5.62
CA SER A 5 -17.10 -24.16 -5.09
C SER A 5 -17.23 -24.24 -3.57
N ARG A 6 -16.42 -25.05 -2.86
CA ARG A 6 -16.49 -25.16 -1.40
C ARG A 6 -15.91 -23.91 -0.73
N PRO A 7 -16.65 -23.26 0.18
CA PRO A 7 -16.11 -22.18 1.02
C PRO A 7 -14.92 -22.72 1.84
N GLY A 8 -13.84 -21.91 1.89
CA GLY A 8 -12.64 -22.23 2.68
C GLY A 8 -11.53 -22.95 1.92
N THR A 9 -11.71 -23.35 0.68
CA THR A 9 -10.61 -23.89 -0.13
C THR A 9 -9.84 -22.74 -0.79
N PRO A 10 -8.49 -22.62 -0.62
CA PRO A 10 -7.70 -21.66 -1.38
C PRO A 10 -7.99 -21.83 -2.87
N GLN A 11 -8.29 -20.72 -3.58
CA GLN A 11 -8.62 -20.83 -5.01
C GLN A 11 -7.46 -21.52 -5.74
N PRO A 12 -7.69 -22.67 -6.40
CA PRO A 12 -6.65 -23.39 -7.11
C PRO A 12 -6.07 -22.52 -8.22
N GLY A 13 -4.74 -22.34 -8.24
CA GLY A 13 -4.03 -21.63 -9.30
C GLY A 13 -3.72 -20.15 -9.02
N ARG A 14 -4.11 -19.57 -7.88
CA ARG A 14 -3.70 -18.24 -7.51
C ARG A 14 -2.23 -18.20 -7.09
N GLN A 15 -1.42 -17.39 -7.76
CA GLN A 15 -0.01 -17.27 -7.40
C GLN A 15 0.15 -16.54 -6.06
N ARG A 16 0.77 -17.21 -5.08
CA ARG A 16 1.17 -16.61 -3.81
C ARG A 16 2.47 -15.82 -3.99
N SER A 17 2.59 -14.65 -3.32
CA SER A 17 3.87 -13.95 -3.21
C SER A 17 4.87 -14.80 -2.42
N TYR A 18 6.16 -14.55 -2.62
CA TYR A 18 7.20 -15.09 -1.75
C TYR A 18 6.90 -14.79 -0.27
N TRP A 19 6.54 -13.54 0.04
CA TRP A 19 6.21 -13.12 1.41
C TRP A 19 5.14 -13.98 2.06
N LEU A 20 4.08 -14.31 1.31
CA LEU A 20 2.98 -15.07 1.87
C LEU A 20 3.35 -16.56 2.05
N ARG A 21 4.12 -17.13 1.12
CA ARG A 21 4.61 -18.51 1.28
C ARG A 21 5.55 -18.63 2.47
N ASP A 22 6.45 -17.68 2.65
CA ASP A 22 7.36 -17.61 3.80
C ASP A 22 6.58 -17.48 5.12
N ALA A 23 5.61 -16.58 5.17
CA ALA A 23 4.80 -16.40 6.38
C ALA A 23 3.96 -17.65 6.73
N LEU A 24 3.43 -18.34 5.72
CA LEU A 24 2.62 -19.55 5.93
C LEU A 24 3.46 -20.79 6.29
N ALA A 25 4.74 -20.82 5.92
CA ALA A 25 5.62 -21.93 6.28
C ALA A 25 5.86 -22.05 7.79
N ASP A 26 5.74 -20.95 8.51
CA ASP A 26 5.91 -20.90 9.97
C ASP A 26 4.57 -20.98 10.73
N GLU A 27 3.42 -21.00 10.03
CA GLU A 27 2.12 -21.16 10.67
C GLU A 27 1.78 -22.64 10.85
N PRO A 28 1.32 -23.05 12.05
CA PRO A 28 0.64 -24.34 12.19
C PRO A 28 -0.59 -24.33 11.27
N ASP A 29 -0.90 -25.45 10.61
CA ASP A 29 -1.95 -25.60 9.59
C ASP A 29 -3.10 -24.62 9.77
N PRO A 30 -3.27 -23.64 8.89
CA PRO A 30 -4.35 -22.68 9.02
C PRO A 30 -5.66 -23.40 8.69
N ILE A 31 -6.36 -23.88 9.71
CA ILE A 31 -7.70 -24.45 9.55
C ILE A 31 -8.62 -23.25 9.24
N PRO A 32 -9.14 -23.11 8.01
CA PRO A 32 -10.19 -22.13 7.75
C PRO A 32 -11.38 -22.46 8.63
N LEU A 33 -11.82 -21.50 9.43
CA LEU A 33 -13.09 -21.68 10.14
C LEU A 33 -14.21 -21.78 9.09
N PRO A 34 -15.04 -22.83 9.11
CA PRO A 34 -16.17 -22.93 8.19
C PRO A 34 -17.10 -21.73 8.42
N PRO A 35 -17.79 -21.25 7.36
CA PRO A 35 -18.80 -20.22 7.54
C PRO A 35 -19.86 -20.73 8.54
N PRO A 36 -20.44 -19.85 9.37
CA PRO A 36 -21.51 -20.25 10.30
C PRO A 36 -22.68 -20.84 9.51
N SER A 37 -23.27 -21.87 10.05
CA SER A 37 -24.41 -22.55 9.45
C SER A 37 -25.74 -21.78 9.61
N GLU A 38 -25.77 -20.74 10.47
CA GLU A 38 -26.97 -19.95 10.76
C GLU A 38 -26.65 -18.46 10.71
N PRO A 39 -27.68 -17.60 10.49
CA PRO A 39 -27.51 -16.15 10.54
C PRO A 39 -26.97 -15.73 11.90
N THR A 40 -25.82 -15.10 11.90
CA THR A 40 -25.17 -14.65 13.14
C THR A 40 -25.15 -13.13 13.19
N ALA A 41 -25.50 -12.60 14.35
CA ALA A 41 -25.50 -11.17 14.61
C ALA A 41 -24.18 -10.73 15.24
N TYR A 42 -23.60 -9.69 14.69
CA TYR A 42 -22.36 -9.06 15.15
C TYR A 42 -22.60 -7.59 15.45
N ASP A 43 -21.70 -6.97 16.16
CA ASP A 43 -21.69 -5.54 16.34
C ASP A 43 -21.05 -4.89 15.10
N VAL A 44 -19.99 -5.54 14.55
CA VAL A 44 -19.31 -5.07 13.32
C VAL A 44 -18.97 -6.24 12.39
N VAL A 45 -19.27 -6.08 11.10
CA VAL A 45 -18.75 -6.98 10.04
C VAL A 45 -17.70 -6.26 9.23
N VAL A 46 -16.49 -6.80 9.19
CA VAL A 46 -15.37 -6.27 8.40
C VAL A 46 -15.24 -7.07 7.10
N ILE A 47 -15.28 -6.40 5.96
CA ILE A 47 -15.12 -6.99 4.63
C ILE A 47 -13.71 -6.68 4.13
N GLY A 48 -12.86 -7.70 4.09
CA GLY A 48 -11.47 -7.65 3.69
C GLY A 48 -10.50 -7.93 4.85
N GLY A 49 -9.75 -9.02 4.74
CA GLY A 49 -8.69 -9.45 5.66
C GLY A 49 -7.30 -8.88 5.31
N GLY A 50 -7.27 -7.67 4.74
CA GLY A 50 -6.04 -6.89 4.54
C GLY A 50 -5.72 -6.00 5.75
N TYR A 51 -4.63 -5.24 5.68
CA TYR A 51 -4.19 -4.37 6.79
C TYR A 51 -5.32 -3.49 7.34
N THR A 52 -6.05 -2.79 6.49
CA THR A 52 -7.11 -1.87 6.95
C THR A 52 -8.16 -2.58 7.78
N GLY A 53 -8.66 -3.72 7.30
CA GLY A 53 -9.67 -4.49 8.02
C GLY A 53 -9.12 -5.08 9.33
N LEU A 54 -7.93 -5.68 9.28
CA LEU A 54 -7.28 -6.29 10.45
C LEU A 54 -6.93 -5.24 11.52
N TRP A 55 -6.38 -4.07 11.13
CA TRP A 55 -6.12 -2.99 12.08
C TRP A 55 -7.40 -2.39 12.65
N THR A 56 -8.45 -2.24 11.84
CA THR A 56 -9.75 -1.77 12.35
C THR A 56 -10.27 -2.72 13.43
N ALA A 57 -10.28 -4.03 13.16
CA ALA A 57 -10.70 -5.03 14.13
C ALA A 57 -9.80 -5.04 15.39
N TYR A 58 -8.49 -4.88 15.21
CA TYR A 58 -7.55 -4.80 16.33
C TYR A 58 -7.86 -3.61 17.25
N PHE A 59 -8.02 -2.41 16.71
CA PHE A 59 -8.32 -1.22 17.51
C PHE A 59 -9.72 -1.25 18.13
N LEU A 60 -10.70 -1.86 17.46
CA LEU A 60 -12.01 -2.10 18.05
C LEU A 60 -11.91 -2.98 19.28
N THR A 61 -11.17 -4.09 19.22
CA THR A 61 -10.99 -5.00 20.36
C THR A 61 -10.07 -4.47 21.46
N GLU A 62 -9.16 -3.54 21.12
CA GLU A 62 -8.37 -2.82 22.14
C GLU A 62 -9.26 -1.87 22.97
N ALA A 63 -10.23 -1.23 22.31
CA ALA A 63 -11.11 -0.27 22.95
C ALA A 63 -12.31 -0.92 23.66
N ASP A 64 -12.84 -2.00 23.08
CA ASP A 64 -13.94 -2.78 23.64
C ASP A 64 -13.68 -4.29 23.46
N PRO A 65 -13.14 -4.98 24.47
CA PRO A 65 -12.88 -6.40 24.40
C PRO A 65 -14.13 -7.29 24.26
N ALA A 66 -15.34 -6.75 24.51
CA ALA A 66 -16.59 -7.49 24.40
C ALA A 66 -17.24 -7.39 23.01
N ILE A 67 -16.70 -6.53 22.14
CA ILE A 67 -17.26 -6.29 20.81
C ILE A 67 -17.20 -7.55 19.93
N ARG A 68 -18.32 -7.89 19.31
CA ARG A 68 -18.44 -9.07 18.45
C ARG A 68 -18.14 -8.69 17.00
N ILE A 69 -17.06 -9.20 16.47
CA ILE A 69 -16.60 -8.87 15.10
C ILE A 69 -16.50 -10.13 14.26
N ALA A 70 -17.04 -10.06 13.03
CA ALA A 70 -16.73 -11.04 11.98
C ALA A 70 -15.90 -10.36 10.88
N ILE A 71 -14.88 -11.07 10.38
CA ILE A 71 -14.11 -10.67 9.21
C ILE A 71 -14.41 -11.62 8.06
N LEU A 72 -14.80 -11.09 6.91
CA LEU A 72 -14.98 -11.84 5.67
C LEU A 72 -13.82 -11.56 4.72
N GLU A 73 -13.05 -12.58 4.36
CA GLU A 73 -11.94 -12.47 3.40
C GLU A 73 -12.15 -13.45 2.24
N GLN A 74 -12.10 -12.94 1.00
CA GLN A 74 -12.38 -13.75 -0.19
C GLN A 74 -11.33 -14.84 -0.48
N ASP A 75 -10.13 -14.71 0.08
CA ASP A 75 -9.01 -15.64 -0.08
C ASP A 75 -8.49 -16.03 1.32
N ILE A 76 -7.32 -15.59 1.70
CA ILE A 76 -6.78 -15.65 3.06
C ILE A 76 -6.32 -14.27 3.52
N CYS A 77 -6.31 -14.02 4.81
CA CYS A 77 -5.81 -12.77 5.36
C CYS A 77 -4.36 -12.52 4.91
N GLY A 78 -4.12 -11.33 4.36
CA GLY A 78 -2.84 -11.00 3.74
C GLY A 78 -2.67 -11.51 2.30
N GLY A 79 -3.61 -12.24 1.72
CA GLY A 79 -3.55 -12.76 0.34
C GLY A 79 -3.61 -11.70 -0.76
N GLY A 80 -4.18 -10.53 -0.44
CA GLY A 80 -4.24 -9.34 -1.30
C GLY A 80 -2.97 -8.49 -1.27
N SER A 81 -3.12 -7.18 -1.47
CA SER A 81 -2.00 -6.21 -1.51
C SER A 81 -1.17 -6.19 -0.23
N SER A 82 -1.76 -6.52 0.92
CA SER A 82 -1.10 -6.51 2.23
C SER A 82 0.03 -7.54 2.37
N GLY A 83 -0.03 -8.65 1.66
CA GLY A 83 1.06 -9.64 1.65
C GLY A 83 1.84 -9.68 0.33
N ARG A 84 1.74 -8.65 -0.52
CA ARG A 84 2.38 -8.60 -1.85
C ARG A 84 3.25 -7.36 -2.04
N ASN A 85 3.15 -6.37 -1.14
CA ASN A 85 3.86 -5.09 -1.23
C ASN A 85 5.35 -5.20 -0.87
N GLY A 86 6.10 -4.10 -1.05
CA GLY A 86 7.53 -4.05 -0.75
C GLY A 86 7.90 -4.07 0.74
N GLY A 87 6.92 -3.93 1.63
CA GLY A 87 7.16 -3.87 3.08
C GLY A 87 7.80 -2.57 3.54
N PHE A 88 7.54 -1.46 2.85
CA PHE A 88 8.02 -0.13 3.22
C PHE A 88 7.08 0.48 4.25
N LEU A 89 7.62 0.86 5.38
CA LEU A 89 6.91 1.46 6.49
C LEU A 89 7.50 2.84 6.78
N HIS A 90 6.81 3.89 6.34
CA HIS A 90 7.27 5.27 6.48
C HIS A 90 6.10 6.24 6.65
N GLY A 91 6.40 7.45 7.13
CA GLY A 91 5.48 8.57 7.24
C GLY A 91 5.15 9.24 5.90
N TRP A 92 4.50 10.41 5.97
CA TRP A 92 4.13 11.22 4.80
C TRP A 92 4.84 12.59 4.78
N TRP A 93 6.07 12.65 5.27
CA TRP A 93 6.83 13.90 5.27
C TRP A 93 7.16 14.38 3.84
N ASP A 94 7.30 13.46 2.89
CA ASP A 94 7.42 13.76 1.47
C ASP A 94 6.09 14.21 0.82
N GLN A 95 4.95 13.96 1.46
CA GLN A 95 3.63 14.43 1.04
C GLN A 95 3.21 15.74 1.73
N LEU A 96 4.04 16.30 2.61
CA LEU A 96 3.69 17.47 3.40
C LEU A 96 3.24 18.68 2.55
N PRO A 97 3.83 18.99 1.38
CA PRO A 97 3.32 20.05 0.51
C PRO A 97 1.89 19.79 0.00
N LEU A 98 1.53 18.55 -0.29
CA LEU A 98 0.19 18.18 -0.70
C LEU A 98 -0.80 18.31 0.46
N LEU A 99 -0.41 17.82 1.63
CA LEU A 99 -1.25 17.92 2.84
C LEU A 99 -1.52 19.37 3.20
N GLU A 100 -0.50 20.23 3.11
CA GLU A 100 -0.61 21.67 3.36
C GLU A 100 -1.54 22.36 2.35
N GLU A 101 -1.42 22.03 1.06
CA GLU A 101 -2.30 22.57 0.02
C GLU A 101 -3.76 22.17 0.24
N LEU A 102 -4.01 20.97 0.79
CA LEU A 102 -5.36 20.44 1.01
C LEU A 102 -5.99 20.89 2.34
N HIS A 103 -5.19 21.08 3.38
CA HIS A 103 -5.69 21.19 4.74
C HIS A 103 -5.14 22.39 5.52
N GLY A 104 -4.13 23.09 4.99
CA GLY A 104 -3.38 24.11 5.71
C GLY A 104 -2.24 23.54 6.55
N PRO A 105 -1.37 24.41 7.11
CA PRO A 105 -0.11 23.99 7.71
C PRO A 105 -0.27 23.14 8.97
N ASP A 106 -1.16 23.53 9.89
CA ASP A 106 -1.33 22.86 11.18
C ASP A 106 -1.94 21.46 11.00
N ASP A 107 -3.02 21.37 10.26
CA ASP A 107 -3.69 20.12 9.92
C ASP A 107 -2.79 19.18 9.11
N ALA A 108 -1.95 19.72 8.23
CA ALA A 108 -0.94 18.94 7.49
C ALA A 108 0.09 18.31 8.42
N LEU A 109 0.58 19.06 9.41
CA LEU A 109 1.50 18.56 10.43
C LEU A 109 0.86 17.47 11.28
N ASP A 110 -0.39 17.64 11.70
CA ASP A 110 -1.10 16.65 12.51
C ASP A 110 -1.30 15.34 11.76
N VAL A 111 -1.68 15.40 10.49
CA VAL A 111 -1.78 14.22 9.62
C VAL A 111 -0.41 13.56 9.44
N ALA A 112 0.64 14.32 9.10
CA ALA A 112 1.97 13.80 8.88
C ALA A 112 2.54 13.11 10.15
N ARG A 113 2.38 13.73 11.32
CA ARG A 113 2.77 13.15 12.62
C ARG A 113 1.99 11.88 12.95
N ALA A 114 0.68 11.86 12.69
CA ALA A 114 -0.15 10.69 12.95
C ALA A 114 0.23 9.50 12.07
N VAL A 115 0.56 9.74 10.79
CA VAL A 115 1.06 8.67 9.90
C VAL A 115 2.46 8.23 10.31
N ASP A 116 3.35 9.16 10.65
CA ASP A 116 4.72 8.85 11.12
C ASP A 116 4.69 8.00 12.39
N GLY A 117 3.80 8.29 13.32
CA GLY A 117 3.56 7.50 14.53
C GLY A 117 3.12 6.06 14.29
N SER A 118 2.61 5.75 13.09
CA SER A 118 2.27 4.36 12.73
C SER A 118 3.51 3.46 12.65
N VAL A 119 4.71 4.01 12.42
CA VAL A 119 5.96 3.24 12.40
C VAL A 119 6.22 2.65 13.78
N ASP A 120 6.11 3.46 14.82
CA ASP A 120 6.27 3.01 16.20
C ASP A 120 5.11 2.13 16.65
N GLY A 121 3.86 2.48 16.30
CA GLY A 121 2.70 1.66 16.65
C GLY A 121 2.75 0.25 16.07
N ILE A 122 3.26 0.07 14.85
CA ILE A 122 3.44 -1.25 14.24
C ILE A 122 4.60 -2.00 14.92
N ARG A 123 5.71 -1.32 15.25
CA ARG A 123 6.80 -1.92 16.04
C ARG A 123 6.29 -2.44 17.38
N GLU A 124 5.59 -1.60 18.12
CA GLU A 124 5.03 -1.94 19.43
C GLU A 124 4.05 -3.11 19.37
N PHE A 125 3.21 -3.16 18.33
CA PHE A 125 2.35 -4.31 18.06
C PHE A 125 3.18 -5.58 17.88
N CYS A 126 4.22 -5.55 17.04
CA CYS A 126 5.07 -6.70 16.78
C CYS A 126 5.77 -7.18 18.06
N GLU A 127 6.29 -6.28 18.86
CA GLU A 127 6.96 -6.58 20.15
C GLU A 127 5.96 -7.17 21.17
N ARG A 128 4.81 -6.50 21.40
CA ARG A 128 3.77 -6.91 22.36
C ARG A 128 3.23 -8.30 22.06
N HIS A 129 2.99 -8.58 20.78
CA HIS A 129 2.35 -9.82 20.35
C HIS A 129 3.33 -10.85 19.79
N ARG A 130 4.64 -10.62 19.93
CA ARG A 130 5.70 -11.52 19.44
C ARG A 130 5.49 -11.92 17.96
N VAL A 131 5.24 -10.92 17.12
CA VAL A 131 5.12 -11.09 15.66
C VAL A 131 6.48 -10.82 15.04
N ASP A 132 7.13 -11.87 14.54
CA ASP A 132 8.36 -11.73 13.78
C ASP A 132 8.07 -11.26 12.34
N ALA A 133 7.81 -9.98 12.19
CA ALA A 133 7.58 -9.34 10.90
C ALA A 133 8.88 -8.79 10.28
N TRP A 134 10.06 -9.21 10.69
CA TRP A 134 11.36 -8.70 10.23
C TRP A 134 11.44 -7.17 10.29
N PHE A 135 10.89 -6.57 11.33
CA PHE A 135 10.92 -5.13 11.49
C PHE A 135 12.36 -4.64 11.59
N ARG A 136 12.74 -3.75 10.68
CA ARG A 136 14.09 -3.17 10.66
C ARG A 136 14.01 -1.68 10.38
N ARG A 137 14.44 -0.86 11.33
CA ARG A 137 14.51 0.60 11.21
C ARG A 137 15.80 0.98 10.49
N GLY A 138 15.73 1.16 9.17
CA GLY A 138 16.86 1.55 8.32
C GLY A 138 16.69 2.92 7.67
N GLY A 139 15.51 3.54 7.83
CA GLY A 139 15.12 4.73 7.10
C GLY A 139 14.55 4.43 5.71
N TYR A 140 13.92 5.45 5.13
CA TYR A 140 13.45 5.44 3.74
C TYR A 140 14.21 6.48 2.95
N LEU A 141 14.94 6.01 1.94
CA LEU A 141 15.80 6.81 1.07
C LEU A 141 15.18 6.92 -0.32
N ARG A 142 14.84 8.13 -0.75
CA ARG A 142 14.44 8.40 -2.13
C ARG A 142 15.61 9.04 -2.87
N VAL A 143 16.11 8.38 -3.92
CA VAL A 143 17.29 8.79 -4.69
C VAL A 143 16.93 9.40 -6.03
N SER A 144 17.72 10.37 -6.47
CA SER A 144 17.81 10.78 -7.86
C SER A 144 18.72 9.81 -8.61
N ALA A 145 18.26 9.31 -9.76
CA ALA A 145 18.98 8.37 -10.61
C ALA A 145 19.13 8.88 -12.07
N SER A 146 18.80 10.14 -12.32
CA SER A 146 19.05 10.89 -13.56
C SER A 146 19.02 12.38 -13.27
N THR A 147 19.58 13.23 -14.16
CA THR A 147 19.57 14.68 -13.99
C THR A 147 18.16 15.27 -13.92
N THR A 148 17.20 14.63 -14.58
CA THR A 148 15.79 15.08 -14.57
C THR A 148 15.07 14.77 -13.25
N GLN A 149 15.68 13.99 -12.36
CA GLN A 149 15.16 13.64 -11.02
C GLN A 149 15.82 14.48 -9.92
N ASP A 150 16.89 15.21 -10.24
CA ASP A 150 17.59 16.06 -9.26
C ASP A 150 16.61 17.12 -8.72
N GLY A 151 16.60 17.32 -7.41
CA GLY A 151 15.71 18.26 -6.73
C GLY A 151 14.26 17.81 -6.55
N ASP A 152 13.88 16.57 -6.91
CA ASP A 152 12.49 16.09 -6.75
C ASP A 152 11.99 16.15 -5.29
N GLY A 153 12.89 16.10 -4.31
CA GLY A 153 12.59 16.22 -2.88
C GLY A 153 12.56 17.64 -2.32
N ASP A 154 13.05 18.66 -3.05
CA ASP A 154 13.32 19.98 -2.52
C ASP A 154 12.09 20.68 -1.92
N GLY A 155 10.95 20.57 -2.61
CA GLY A 155 9.70 21.16 -2.12
C GLY A 155 9.25 20.58 -0.77
N ALA A 156 9.43 19.28 -0.57
CA ALA A 156 9.09 18.63 0.68
C ALA A 156 10.08 18.99 1.80
N VAL A 157 11.37 19.02 1.49
CA VAL A 157 12.43 19.45 2.43
C VAL A 157 12.20 20.92 2.85
N ALA A 158 11.89 21.80 1.88
CA ALA A 158 11.58 23.21 2.18
C ALA A 158 10.34 23.34 3.06
N ALA A 159 9.28 22.56 2.82
CA ALA A 159 8.08 22.54 3.67
C ALA A 159 8.42 22.07 5.10
N CYS A 160 9.20 20.98 5.25
CA CYS A 160 9.62 20.51 6.54
C CYS A 160 10.46 21.55 7.31
N ARG A 161 11.39 22.23 6.64
CA ARG A 161 12.18 23.31 7.25
C ARG A 161 11.30 24.47 7.69
N ARG A 162 10.40 24.93 6.85
CA ARG A 162 9.48 26.06 7.13
C ARG A 162 8.53 25.76 8.27
N LEU A 163 8.06 24.52 8.40
CA LEU A 163 7.12 24.08 9.44
C LEU A 163 7.80 23.56 10.70
N GLY A 164 9.13 23.72 10.85
CA GLY A 164 9.87 23.39 12.07
C GLY A 164 10.10 21.90 12.32
N VAL A 165 10.04 21.07 11.27
CA VAL A 165 10.21 19.61 11.33
C VAL A 165 11.31 19.13 10.36
N ALA A 166 12.41 19.89 10.24
CA ALA A 166 13.50 19.64 9.29
C ALA A 166 14.20 18.29 9.50
N ASP A 167 14.14 17.74 10.70
CA ASP A 167 14.70 16.43 11.08
C ASP A 167 13.92 15.24 10.50
N ARG A 168 12.70 15.46 10.02
CA ARG A 168 11.81 14.41 9.50
C ARG A 168 12.09 14.03 8.06
N LEU A 169 12.65 14.96 7.27
CA LEU A 169 13.04 14.73 5.89
C LEU A 169 14.35 15.46 5.62
N VAL A 170 15.42 14.69 5.48
CA VAL A 170 16.79 15.20 5.38
C VAL A 170 17.29 15.06 3.95
N GLU A 171 17.79 16.15 3.38
CA GLU A 171 18.48 16.13 2.10
C GLU A 171 19.86 15.48 2.23
N LEU A 172 20.21 14.61 1.30
CA LEU A 172 21.50 13.92 1.25
C LEU A 172 22.25 14.24 -0.03
N SER A 173 23.52 14.58 0.13
CA SER A 173 24.46 14.71 -0.98
C SER A 173 24.73 13.37 -1.69
N PRO A 174 25.29 13.39 -2.92
CA PRO A 174 25.68 12.16 -3.61
C PRO A 174 26.66 11.29 -2.81
N GLY A 175 27.53 11.89 -2.01
CA GLY A 175 28.46 11.18 -1.14
C GLY A 175 27.75 10.42 -0.01
N GLU A 176 26.81 11.08 0.67
CA GLU A 176 26.02 10.50 1.76
C GLU A 176 25.07 9.39 1.30
N VAL A 177 24.50 9.50 0.09
CA VAL A 177 23.70 8.43 -0.53
C VAL A 177 24.59 7.22 -0.83
N ARG A 178 25.75 7.44 -1.48
CA ARG A 178 26.69 6.33 -1.80
C ARG A 178 27.26 5.66 -0.56
N ALA A 179 27.41 6.37 0.55
CA ALA A 179 27.85 5.79 1.82
C ALA A 179 26.82 4.78 2.40
N ARG A 180 25.53 4.88 2.01
CA ARG A 180 24.44 3.98 2.42
C ARG A 180 24.24 2.83 1.44
N CYS A 181 24.37 3.13 0.16
CA CYS A 181 24.26 2.15 -0.92
C CYS A 181 25.08 2.67 -2.12
N ALA A 182 26.24 2.03 -2.34
CA ALA A 182 27.17 2.44 -3.39
C ALA A 182 26.67 1.99 -4.77
N SER A 183 25.87 2.83 -5.40
CA SER A 183 25.48 2.67 -6.81
C SER A 183 26.02 3.82 -7.64
N PRO A 184 26.60 3.57 -8.82
CA PRO A 184 27.01 4.63 -9.74
C PRO A 184 25.84 5.41 -10.30
N ALA A 185 24.62 4.87 -10.25
CA ALA A 185 23.41 5.54 -10.72
C ALA A 185 22.87 6.57 -9.71
N PHE A 186 23.29 6.53 -8.44
CA PHE A 186 22.72 7.42 -7.41
C PHE A 186 23.45 8.76 -7.38
N ARG A 187 22.68 9.83 -7.47
CA ARG A 187 23.16 11.21 -7.56
C ARG A 187 23.03 11.93 -6.22
N GLY A 188 21.89 11.98 -5.64
CA GLY A 188 21.55 12.58 -4.36
C GLY A 188 20.19 12.08 -3.94
N GLY A 189 19.61 12.62 -2.88
CA GLY A 189 18.28 12.18 -2.47
C GLY A 189 17.80 12.79 -1.17
N VAL A 190 16.71 12.24 -0.66
CA VAL A 190 16.14 12.61 0.64
C VAL A 190 15.94 11.38 1.51
N LEU A 191 16.16 11.51 2.79
CA LEU A 191 16.03 10.45 3.78
C LEU A 191 14.92 10.80 4.78
N MET A 192 13.99 9.88 5.01
CA MET A 192 13.13 9.85 6.21
C MET A 192 13.77 8.92 7.25
N PRO A 193 14.37 9.45 8.33
CA PRO A 193 15.06 8.60 9.32
C PRO A 193 14.10 7.68 10.07
N ASN A 194 12.88 8.15 10.38
CA ASN A 194 11.86 7.36 11.07
C ASN A 194 11.08 6.49 10.09
N ALA A 195 11.78 5.60 9.41
CA ALA A 195 11.17 4.61 8.52
C ALA A 195 11.79 3.24 8.73
N ALA A 196 11.05 2.20 8.36
CA ALA A 196 11.45 0.83 8.55
C ALA A 196 11.07 -0.04 7.35
N THR A 197 11.59 -1.25 7.32
CA THR A 197 11.09 -2.32 6.46
C THR A 197 10.46 -3.43 7.30
N ILE A 198 9.48 -4.12 6.73
CA ILE A 198 8.84 -5.29 7.35
C ILE A 198 8.63 -6.40 6.31
N GLN A 199 8.49 -7.62 6.76
CA GLN A 199 7.92 -8.70 5.93
C GLN A 199 6.38 -8.58 5.98
N PRO A 200 5.75 -8.15 4.86
CA PRO A 200 4.38 -7.65 4.93
C PRO A 200 3.35 -8.76 5.21
N ALA A 201 3.58 -9.97 4.72
CA ALA A 201 2.64 -11.06 4.99
C ALA A 201 2.73 -11.54 6.44
N ARG A 202 3.93 -11.57 7.05
CA ARG A 202 4.09 -11.91 8.47
C ARG A 202 3.35 -10.94 9.39
N LEU A 203 3.35 -9.64 9.06
CA LEU A 203 2.55 -8.66 9.80
C LEU A 203 1.04 -8.95 9.67
N ALA A 204 0.54 -9.21 8.44
CA ALA A 204 -0.88 -9.49 8.22
C ALA A 204 -1.32 -10.78 8.91
N ARG A 205 -0.50 -11.84 8.85
CA ARG A 205 -0.77 -13.12 9.51
C ARG A 205 -0.66 -13.01 11.04
N GLY A 206 0.30 -12.22 11.53
CA GLY A 206 0.43 -11.89 12.94
C GLY A 206 -0.82 -11.17 13.49
N LEU A 207 -1.34 -10.18 12.76
CA LEU A 207 -2.61 -9.53 13.10
C LEU A 207 -3.76 -10.54 13.13
N ARG A 208 -3.89 -11.39 12.10
CA ARG A 208 -4.90 -12.45 12.06
C ARG A 208 -4.81 -13.36 13.30
N ARG A 209 -3.62 -13.82 13.63
CA ARG A 209 -3.39 -14.68 14.82
C ARG A 209 -3.87 -14.00 16.09
N VAL A 210 -3.45 -12.76 16.33
CA VAL A 210 -3.85 -11.99 17.52
C VAL A 210 -5.37 -11.82 17.60
N LEU A 211 -6.04 -11.56 16.48
CA LEU A 211 -7.50 -11.41 16.45
C LEU A 211 -8.22 -12.73 16.75
N LEU A 212 -7.71 -13.85 16.24
CA LEU A 212 -8.24 -15.19 16.58
C LEU A 212 -8.05 -15.53 18.07
N GLU A 213 -6.87 -15.20 18.62
CA GLU A 213 -6.58 -15.36 20.05
C GLU A 213 -7.52 -14.53 20.94
N ARG A 214 -8.04 -13.40 20.41
CA ARG A 214 -9.08 -12.57 21.06
C ARG A 214 -10.51 -13.08 20.82
N GLY A 215 -10.68 -14.20 20.13
CA GLY A 215 -11.98 -14.83 19.91
C GLY A 215 -12.79 -14.26 18.73
N LEU A 216 -12.17 -13.47 17.84
CA LEU A 216 -12.87 -12.98 16.64
C LEU A 216 -13.14 -14.11 15.65
N THR A 217 -14.25 -13.99 14.96
CA THR A 217 -14.59 -14.88 13.84
C THR A 217 -14.00 -14.37 12.54
N ILE A 218 -13.14 -15.17 11.91
CA ILE A 218 -12.53 -14.82 10.61
C ILE A 218 -12.88 -15.91 9.58
N HIS A 219 -13.66 -15.53 8.56
CA HIS A 219 -14.07 -16.41 7.48
C HIS A 219 -13.17 -16.16 6.25
N GLU A 220 -12.12 -16.93 6.10
CA GLU A 220 -11.29 -16.97 4.90
C GLU A 220 -11.97 -17.78 3.78
N GLY A 221 -11.64 -17.53 2.51
CA GLY A 221 -12.34 -18.16 1.37
C GLY A 221 -13.79 -17.69 1.17
N THR A 222 -14.20 -16.62 1.85
CA THR A 222 -15.58 -16.18 1.94
C THR A 222 -15.74 -14.79 1.33
N ARG A 223 -16.19 -14.73 0.08
CA ARG A 223 -16.34 -13.47 -0.65
C ARG A 223 -17.66 -12.80 -0.37
N ALA A 224 -17.64 -11.65 0.28
CA ALA A 224 -18.80 -10.76 0.37
C ALA A 224 -19.14 -10.16 -1.00
N THR A 225 -20.44 -10.16 -1.35
CA THR A 225 -20.95 -9.70 -2.65
C THR A 225 -21.90 -8.54 -2.56
N GLU A 226 -22.54 -8.35 -1.40
CA GLU A 226 -23.56 -7.32 -1.20
C GLU A 226 -23.54 -6.82 0.23
N ILE A 227 -23.80 -5.52 0.39
CA ILE A 227 -24.08 -4.86 1.66
C ILE A 227 -25.44 -4.16 1.50
N SER A 228 -26.35 -4.42 2.42
CA SER A 228 -27.70 -3.84 2.40
C SER A 228 -28.20 -3.57 3.83
N GLY A 229 -29.34 -2.92 3.96
CA GLY A 229 -30.01 -2.69 5.24
C GLY A 229 -30.42 -1.23 5.46
N ARG A 230 -31.51 -1.02 6.20
CA ARG A 230 -32.04 0.31 6.58
C ARG A 230 -32.02 0.56 8.08
N GLY A 231 -32.16 -0.47 8.92
CA GLY A 231 -32.17 -0.39 10.38
C GLY A 231 -30.96 -1.06 11.06
N GLY A 232 -30.12 -1.72 10.27
CA GLY A 232 -28.87 -2.39 10.58
C GLY A 232 -28.16 -2.64 9.27
N VAL A 233 -27.09 -3.45 9.27
CA VAL A 233 -26.35 -3.84 8.07
C VAL A 233 -26.49 -5.35 7.89
N THR A 234 -26.77 -5.74 6.63
CA THR A 234 -26.74 -7.15 6.21
C THR A 234 -25.66 -7.33 5.17
N VAL A 235 -24.77 -8.29 5.36
CA VAL A 235 -23.69 -8.63 4.42
C VAL A 235 -23.92 -10.04 3.90
N ARG A 236 -23.98 -10.16 2.57
CA ARG A 236 -24.15 -11.45 1.86
C ARG A 236 -22.81 -11.95 1.34
N ALA A 237 -22.54 -13.24 1.55
CA ALA A 237 -21.37 -13.92 1.01
C ALA A 237 -21.80 -15.34 0.55
N GLY A 238 -22.23 -15.49 -0.71
CA GLY A 238 -22.90 -16.70 -1.20
C GLY A 238 -24.21 -16.92 -0.45
N ASP A 239 -24.37 -18.10 0.15
CA ASP A 239 -25.54 -18.45 0.96
C ASP A 239 -25.45 -17.90 2.40
N LEU A 240 -24.26 -17.46 2.83
CA LEU A 240 -24.05 -16.86 4.14
C LEU A 240 -24.66 -15.45 4.21
N LEU A 241 -25.42 -15.19 5.26
CA LEU A 241 -25.98 -13.89 5.56
C LEU A 241 -25.59 -13.48 6.99
N LEU A 242 -24.81 -12.43 7.11
CA LEU A 242 -24.43 -11.86 8.42
C LEU A 242 -25.19 -10.55 8.64
N THR A 243 -25.64 -10.35 9.88
CA THR A 243 -26.25 -9.09 10.30
C THR A 243 -25.33 -8.37 11.30
N ALA A 244 -25.29 -7.04 11.22
CA ALA A 244 -24.50 -6.23 12.15
C ALA A 244 -25.12 -4.84 12.33
N ASP A 245 -24.71 -4.15 13.41
CA ASP A 245 -25.04 -2.75 13.58
C ASP A 245 -24.28 -1.88 12.59
N GLN A 246 -23.03 -2.24 12.31
CA GLN A 246 -22.14 -1.51 11.41
C GLN A 246 -21.29 -2.47 10.55
N ALA A 247 -20.78 -1.97 9.43
CA ALA A 247 -19.83 -2.71 8.58
C ALA A 247 -18.67 -1.84 8.13
N VAL A 248 -17.56 -2.51 7.78
CA VAL A 248 -16.37 -1.87 7.22
C VAL A 248 -16.04 -2.50 5.87
N LEU A 249 -15.99 -1.69 4.81
CA LEU A 249 -15.54 -2.09 3.48
C LEU A 249 -14.06 -1.73 3.33
N ALA A 250 -13.17 -2.72 3.50
CA ALA A 250 -11.71 -2.58 3.51
C ALA A 250 -11.05 -3.46 2.43
N VAL A 251 -11.55 -3.37 1.19
CA VAL A 251 -11.23 -4.28 0.09
C VAL A 251 -10.22 -3.71 -0.92
N ASN A 252 -9.50 -2.64 -0.59
CA ASN A 252 -8.46 -2.05 -1.42
C ASN A 252 -8.94 -1.84 -2.89
N ALA A 253 -8.16 -2.25 -3.88
CA ALA A 253 -8.46 -2.07 -5.31
C ALA A 253 -9.77 -2.74 -5.77
N TRP A 254 -10.26 -3.76 -5.06
CA TRP A 254 -11.56 -4.38 -5.36
C TRP A 254 -12.73 -3.43 -5.07
N ALA A 255 -12.54 -2.34 -4.32
CA ALA A 255 -13.56 -1.31 -4.13
C ALA A 255 -14.05 -0.72 -5.48
N ALA A 256 -13.21 -0.74 -6.53
CA ALA A 256 -13.60 -0.33 -7.88
C ALA A 256 -14.74 -1.18 -8.49
N SER A 257 -15.04 -2.35 -7.97
CA SER A 257 -16.15 -3.20 -8.39
C SER A 257 -17.42 -2.99 -7.55
N TRP A 258 -17.32 -2.34 -6.39
CA TRP A 258 -18.44 -2.15 -5.47
C TRP A 258 -19.36 -0.98 -5.89
N PRO A 259 -20.69 -1.15 -5.74
CA PRO A 259 -21.63 -0.05 -5.97
C PRO A 259 -21.29 1.20 -5.17
N GLY A 260 -21.36 2.37 -5.80
CA GLY A 260 -21.03 3.66 -5.16
C GLY A 260 -19.53 4.02 -5.13
N HIS A 261 -18.62 3.03 -5.33
CA HIS A 261 -17.16 3.21 -5.23
C HIS A 261 -16.42 3.14 -6.58
N ARG A 262 -17.11 2.73 -7.66
CA ARG A 262 -16.52 2.43 -8.98
C ARG A 262 -15.67 3.55 -9.57
N SER A 263 -16.05 4.80 -9.38
CA SER A 263 -15.33 5.96 -9.92
C SER A 263 -14.32 6.59 -8.93
N SER A 264 -14.12 5.98 -7.78
CA SER A 264 -13.27 6.56 -6.71
C SER A 264 -11.82 6.21 -6.88
N LEU A 265 -11.49 5.18 -7.66
CA LEU A 265 -10.11 4.71 -7.84
C LEU A 265 -9.89 4.08 -9.22
N VAL A 266 -8.60 3.93 -9.56
CA VAL A 266 -8.11 3.11 -10.67
C VAL A 266 -7.27 1.98 -10.09
N ALA A 267 -7.57 0.73 -10.47
CA ALA A 267 -6.75 -0.41 -10.11
C ALA A 267 -5.55 -0.52 -11.07
N TRP A 268 -4.32 -0.50 -10.51
CA TRP A 268 -3.08 -0.73 -11.25
C TRP A 268 -2.29 -1.90 -10.66
N GLY A 269 -1.56 -2.61 -11.54
CA GLY A 269 -0.64 -3.65 -11.12
C GLY A 269 0.71 -3.06 -10.72
N SER A 270 1.32 -3.59 -9.66
CA SER A 270 2.72 -3.36 -9.28
C SER A 270 3.38 -4.72 -9.09
N TYR A 271 4.66 -4.84 -9.48
CA TYR A 271 5.32 -6.15 -9.57
C TYR A 271 6.66 -6.11 -8.88
N MET A 272 7.01 -7.23 -8.30
CA MET A 272 8.27 -7.44 -7.59
C MET A 272 9.01 -8.64 -8.13
N VAL A 273 10.33 -8.56 -8.05
CA VAL A 273 11.26 -9.67 -8.20
C VAL A 273 12.08 -9.83 -6.93
N LEU A 274 12.57 -11.03 -6.65
CA LEU A 274 13.43 -11.32 -5.51
C LEU A 274 14.64 -12.13 -5.97
N THR A 275 15.81 -11.70 -5.54
CA THR A 275 17.08 -12.39 -5.87
C THR A 275 17.32 -13.59 -4.97
N GLU A 276 18.30 -14.43 -5.32
CA GLU A 276 18.99 -15.29 -4.36
C GLU A 276 19.68 -14.44 -3.29
N PRO A 277 20.03 -15.04 -2.12
CA PRO A 277 20.87 -14.38 -1.14
C PRO A 277 22.21 -13.92 -1.74
N ALA A 278 22.58 -12.66 -1.50
CA ALA A 278 23.82 -12.07 -2.00
C ALA A 278 24.49 -11.17 -0.94
N PRO A 279 24.71 -11.66 0.30
CA PRO A 279 25.22 -10.84 1.41
C PRO A 279 26.57 -10.20 1.11
N GLU A 280 27.47 -10.88 0.37
CA GLU A 280 28.75 -10.32 -0.03
C GLU A 280 28.61 -9.15 -1.02
N ALA A 281 27.67 -9.24 -1.96
CA ALA A 281 27.39 -8.15 -2.89
C ALA A 281 26.83 -6.93 -2.13
N LEU A 282 25.93 -7.15 -1.19
CA LEU A 282 25.38 -6.10 -0.32
C LEU A 282 26.48 -5.45 0.52
N ALA A 283 27.39 -6.23 1.10
CA ALA A 283 28.52 -5.72 1.86
C ALA A 283 29.47 -4.87 1.00
N ARG A 284 29.79 -5.34 -0.23
CA ARG A 284 30.60 -4.53 -1.18
C ARG A 284 29.94 -3.21 -1.57
N MET A 285 28.61 -3.20 -1.67
CA MET A 285 27.83 -1.98 -1.94
C MET A 285 27.64 -1.11 -0.69
N GLY A 286 28.06 -1.54 0.50
CA GLY A 286 27.80 -0.87 1.77
C GLY A 286 26.32 -0.80 2.16
N TRP A 287 25.45 -1.57 1.47
CA TRP A 287 24.02 -1.55 1.74
C TRP A 287 23.65 -2.53 2.85
N THR A 288 24.03 -2.17 4.05
CA THR A 288 23.88 -3.00 5.27
C THR A 288 22.98 -2.35 6.33
N GLY A 289 22.58 -1.09 6.15
CA GLY A 289 21.74 -0.32 7.08
C GLY A 289 20.28 -0.78 7.10
N GLY A 290 19.80 -1.45 6.05
CA GLY A 290 18.40 -1.88 5.93
C GLY A 290 17.48 -0.81 5.40
N GLU A 291 18.03 0.20 4.74
CA GLU A 291 17.27 1.25 4.08
C GLU A 291 16.28 0.67 3.07
N ALA A 292 15.04 1.16 3.12
CA ALA A 292 14.10 1.07 2.03
C ALA A 292 14.46 2.13 0.99
N ILE A 293 14.71 1.75 -0.26
CA ILE A 293 15.16 2.70 -1.29
C ILE A 293 14.15 2.79 -2.44
N THR A 294 13.88 4.02 -2.90
CA THR A 294 13.16 4.26 -4.16
C THR A 294 13.94 5.22 -5.04
N ASP A 295 13.74 5.12 -6.36
CA ASP A 295 14.12 6.22 -7.24
C ASP A 295 12.99 7.27 -7.34
N SER A 296 13.30 8.42 -7.95
CA SER A 296 12.35 9.53 -8.17
C SER A 296 11.65 9.45 -9.54
N ARG A 297 11.57 8.26 -10.16
CA ARG A 297 10.75 8.05 -11.35
C ARG A 297 9.26 8.17 -11.03
N PHE A 298 8.47 8.52 -12.01
CA PHE A 298 7.03 8.44 -11.89
C PHE A 298 6.56 6.98 -11.76
N THR A 299 7.10 6.09 -12.58
CA THR A 299 6.89 4.64 -12.51
C THR A 299 7.89 4.00 -11.55
N VAL A 300 7.95 4.51 -10.34
CA VAL A 300 8.92 4.28 -9.30
C VAL A 300 9.48 2.84 -9.25
N HIS A 301 10.80 2.73 -9.10
CA HIS A 301 11.43 1.53 -8.58
C HIS A 301 11.53 1.62 -7.06
N TYR A 302 11.27 0.52 -6.38
CA TYR A 302 11.34 0.43 -4.92
C TYR A 302 11.99 -0.89 -4.52
N PHE A 303 12.98 -0.83 -3.64
CA PHE A 303 13.78 -2.00 -3.32
C PHE A 303 14.34 -1.95 -1.91
N ARG A 304 14.53 -3.15 -1.34
CA ARG A 304 15.06 -3.35 0.00
C ARG A 304 15.76 -4.69 0.13
N THR A 305 16.55 -4.84 1.21
CA THR A 305 17.15 -6.12 1.58
C THR A 305 16.25 -6.93 2.51
N THR A 306 16.44 -8.25 2.54
CA THR A 306 15.86 -9.17 3.52
C THR A 306 16.91 -9.58 4.57
N PRO A 307 16.52 -10.18 5.72
CA PRO A 307 17.47 -10.63 6.74
C PRO A 307 18.50 -11.65 6.23
N ASP A 308 18.11 -12.50 5.27
CA ASP A 308 18.98 -13.50 4.64
C ASP A 308 19.81 -12.94 3.46
N GLY A 309 19.79 -11.62 3.23
CA GLY A 309 20.62 -10.95 2.24
C GLY A 309 20.10 -11.00 0.80
N ARG A 310 18.81 -11.28 0.57
CA ARG A 310 18.18 -11.11 -0.74
C ARG A 310 17.84 -9.64 -1.00
N VAL A 311 17.64 -9.30 -2.27
CA VAL A 311 17.09 -8.03 -2.68
C VAL A 311 15.70 -8.23 -3.27
N ALA A 312 14.70 -7.62 -2.63
CA ALA A 312 13.36 -7.47 -3.17
C ALA A 312 13.31 -6.16 -3.96
N PHE A 313 13.06 -6.25 -5.27
CA PHE A 313 13.02 -5.10 -6.18
C PHE A 313 11.68 -5.01 -6.88
N GLY A 314 11.01 -3.88 -6.80
CA GLY A 314 9.71 -3.64 -7.40
C GLY A 314 9.71 -2.53 -8.44
N ALA A 315 8.77 -2.64 -9.39
CA ALA A 315 8.47 -1.60 -10.35
C ALA A 315 6.97 -1.32 -10.38
N GLY A 316 6.61 -0.05 -10.28
CA GLY A 316 5.22 0.40 -10.36
C GLY A 316 4.69 0.37 -11.79
N VAL A 317 3.37 0.49 -11.91
CA VAL A 317 2.63 0.73 -13.16
C VAL A 317 2.67 -0.42 -14.18
N GLY A 318 2.01 -1.53 -13.84
CA GLY A 318 1.74 -2.64 -14.74
C GLY A 318 0.31 -2.66 -15.31
N ALA A 319 -0.41 -3.77 -15.15
CA ALA A 319 -1.75 -3.96 -15.67
C ALA A 319 -2.75 -2.90 -15.16
N ALA A 320 -3.71 -2.54 -15.99
CA ALA A 320 -4.87 -1.72 -15.62
C ALA A 320 -6.15 -2.54 -15.79
N GLY A 321 -7.09 -2.45 -14.85
CA GLY A 321 -8.34 -3.21 -14.84
C GLY A 321 -9.51 -2.45 -15.44
N PHE A 322 -10.09 -2.94 -16.56
CA PHE A 322 -11.33 -2.39 -17.10
C PHE A 322 -12.50 -2.66 -16.13
N GLY A 323 -13.28 -1.62 -15.80
CA GLY A 323 -14.41 -1.76 -14.88
C GLY A 323 -14.02 -2.15 -13.45
N GLY A 324 -12.76 -1.93 -13.05
CA GLY A 324 -12.25 -2.35 -11.75
C GLY A 324 -11.98 -3.85 -11.63
N ARG A 325 -11.97 -4.59 -12.75
CA ARG A 325 -11.67 -6.03 -12.74
C ARG A 325 -10.21 -6.28 -12.46
N ILE A 326 -9.95 -7.13 -11.46
CA ILE A 326 -8.61 -7.58 -11.10
C ILE A 326 -8.51 -9.05 -11.52
N GLY A 327 -7.66 -9.31 -12.52
CA GLY A 327 -7.48 -10.63 -13.12
C GLY A 327 -6.02 -11.12 -13.00
N PRO A 328 -5.68 -12.25 -13.66
CA PRO A 328 -4.35 -12.89 -13.56
C PRO A 328 -3.17 -11.98 -13.94
N SER A 329 -3.39 -11.00 -14.83
CA SER A 329 -2.34 -10.03 -15.19
C SER A 329 -1.86 -9.16 -14.03
N PHE A 330 -2.66 -9.02 -12.96
CA PHE A 330 -2.21 -8.34 -11.73
C PHE A 330 -1.30 -9.21 -10.87
N GLU A 331 -1.31 -10.52 -11.07
CA GLU A 331 -0.44 -11.45 -10.34
C GLU A 331 0.82 -11.78 -11.12
N ARG A 332 0.74 -11.79 -12.46
CA ARG A 332 1.85 -12.04 -13.38
C ARG A 332 1.75 -11.16 -14.63
N ASP A 333 2.83 -10.44 -14.89
CA ASP A 333 3.02 -9.67 -16.13
C ASP A 333 4.50 -9.76 -16.51
N ALA A 334 4.81 -10.55 -17.53
CA ALA A 334 6.19 -10.79 -17.96
C ALA A 334 6.93 -9.51 -18.32
N HIS A 335 6.26 -8.59 -19.03
CA HIS A 335 6.87 -7.30 -19.41
C HIS A 335 7.13 -6.39 -18.19
N ALA A 336 6.28 -6.46 -17.16
CA ALA A 336 6.54 -5.71 -15.94
C ALA A 336 7.72 -6.30 -15.16
N VAL A 337 7.85 -7.62 -15.13
CA VAL A 337 9.01 -8.32 -14.54
C VAL A 337 10.29 -7.99 -15.30
N GLU A 338 10.29 -8.01 -16.63
CA GLU A 338 11.42 -7.59 -17.46
C GLU A 338 11.85 -6.15 -17.17
N ARG A 339 10.89 -5.22 -17.04
CA ARG A 339 11.19 -3.83 -16.66
C ARG A 339 11.78 -3.73 -15.26
N ALA A 340 11.28 -4.51 -14.30
CA ALA A 340 11.84 -4.54 -12.95
C ALA A 340 13.29 -5.05 -12.96
N MET A 341 13.57 -6.11 -13.70
CA MET A 341 14.93 -6.66 -13.85
C MET A 341 15.88 -5.67 -14.55
N ALA A 342 15.42 -5.00 -15.61
CA ALA A 342 16.20 -3.97 -16.29
C ALA A 342 16.48 -2.76 -15.35
N GLY A 343 15.49 -2.34 -14.58
CA GLY A 343 15.65 -1.31 -13.55
C GLY A 343 16.65 -1.71 -12.47
N MET A 344 16.60 -2.95 -11.99
CA MET A 344 17.53 -3.49 -11.02
C MET A 344 18.96 -3.50 -11.56
N GLY A 345 19.16 -3.98 -12.79
CA GLY A 345 20.49 -4.00 -13.43
C GLY A 345 21.08 -2.59 -13.59
N ARG A 346 20.25 -1.59 -13.91
CA ARG A 346 20.67 -0.19 -14.02
C ARG A 346 21.00 0.44 -12.66
N LEU A 347 20.11 0.25 -11.67
CA LEU A 347 20.23 0.91 -10.37
C LEU A 347 21.19 0.21 -9.41
N LEU A 348 21.34 -1.10 -9.53
CA LEU A 348 22.15 -1.95 -8.63
C LEU A 348 23.10 -2.86 -9.42
N PRO A 349 24.03 -2.31 -10.24
CA PRO A 349 24.96 -3.12 -11.04
C PRO A 349 25.87 -4.01 -10.17
N GLY A 350 26.03 -3.70 -8.89
CA GLY A 350 26.73 -4.56 -7.92
C GLY A 350 26.09 -5.93 -7.69
N LEU A 351 24.82 -6.13 -8.16
CA LEU A 351 24.11 -7.40 -8.15
C LEU A 351 24.24 -8.17 -9.48
N ALA A 352 25.10 -7.73 -10.40
CA ALA A 352 25.31 -8.43 -11.66
C ALA A 352 25.70 -9.91 -11.40
N GLY A 353 24.99 -10.83 -12.08
CA GLY A 353 25.20 -12.28 -11.91
C GLY A 353 24.44 -12.91 -10.73
N VAL A 354 23.77 -12.13 -9.88
CA VAL A 354 22.90 -12.70 -8.84
C VAL A 354 21.58 -13.13 -9.47
N PRO A 355 21.17 -14.41 -9.37
CA PRO A 355 19.94 -14.88 -9.97
C PRO A 355 18.70 -14.26 -9.33
N VAL A 356 17.68 -13.98 -10.14
CA VAL A 356 16.31 -13.69 -9.69
C VAL A 356 15.51 -14.98 -9.68
N THR A 357 14.97 -15.36 -8.53
CA THR A 357 14.28 -16.65 -8.34
C THR A 357 12.79 -16.54 -8.18
N GLU A 358 12.32 -15.35 -7.80
CA GLU A 358 10.89 -15.12 -7.53
C GLU A 358 10.39 -13.88 -8.25
N ALA A 359 9.14 -13.94 -8.68
CA ALA A 359 8.43 -12.78 -9.20
C ALA A 359 6.93 -12.89 -8.88
N TRP A 360 6.33 -11.78 -8.49
CA TRP A 360 4.89 -11.69 -8.22
C TRP A 360 4.39 -10.27 -8.44
N GLY A 361 3.09 -10.14 -8.65
CA GLY A 361 2.41 -8.85 -8.72
C GLY A 361 1.29 -8.73 -7.71
N GLY A 362 0.77 -7.51 -7.58
CA GLY A 362 -0.40 -7.22 -6.78
C GLY A 362 -1.11 -5.95 -7.25
N PRO A 363 -2.43 -5.84 -7.03
CA PRO A 363 -3.17 -4.65 -7.38
C PRO A 363 -2.91 -3.54 -6.36
N ILE A 364 -2.78 -2.31 -6.84
CA ILE A 364 -2.80 -1.08 -6.05
C ILE A 364 -4.03 -0.25 -6.42
N ASP A 365 -4.55 0.48 -5.45
CA ASP A 365 -5.75 1.29 -5.51
C ASP A 365 -5.41 2.78 -5.64
N VAL A 366 -5.25 3.27 -6.85
CA VAL A 366 -4.84 4.66 -7.07
C VAL A 366 -6.04 5.59 -6.95
N SER A 367 -6.02 6.45 -5.94
CA SER A 367 -7.00 7.52 -5.73
C SER A 367 -6.66 8.77 -6.54
N PRO A 368 -7.60 9.70 -6.75
CA PRO A 368 -7.41 10.92 -7.54
C PRO A 368 -6.32 11.87 -7.05
N ASP A 369 -5.98 11.82 -5.77
CA ASP A 369 -5.00 12.68 -5.11
C ASP A 369 -3.92 11.89 -4.34
N ARG A 370 -3.90 10.56 -4.51
CA ARG A 370 -2.95 9.63 -3.90
C ARG A 370 -3.05 9.46 -2.38
N LEU A 371 -4.04 10.07 -1.74
CA LEU A 371 -4.33 9.89 -0.32
C LEU A 371 -5.50 8.92 -0.12
N PRO A 372 -5.58 8.19 0.99
CA PRO A 372 -6.69 7.29 1.26
C PRO A 372 -8.03 8.01 1.32
N ILE A 373 -9.04 7.34 0.82
CA ILE A 373 -10.43 7.77 0.87
C ILE A 373 -11.07 7.06 2.05
N ILE A 374 -11.43 7.84 3.07
CA ILE A 374 -12.05 7.35 4.29
C ILE A 374 -13.44 7.98 4.39
N GLY A 375 -14.48 7.17 4.57
CA GLY A 375 -15.84 7.69 4.61
C GLY A 375 -16.85 6.70 5.15
N ALA A 376 -18.12 7.07 5.08
CA ALA A 376 -19.24 6.20 5.43
C ALA A 376 -20.41 6.39 4.47
N THR A 377 -21.21 5.35 4.32
CA THR A 377 -22.44 5.27 3.52
C THR A 377 -23.58 4.68 4.35
N HIS A 378 -24.74 4.44 3.77
CA HIS A 378 -25.89 3.84 4.46
C HIS A 378 -26.24 4.53 5.80
N GLY A 379 -26.30 5.86 5.78
CA GLY A 379 -26.62 6.63 7.00
C GLY A 379 -25.54 6.58 8.08
N GLY A 380 -24.28 6.37 7.69
CA GLY A 380 -23.13 6.29 8.62
C GLY A 380 -22.79 4.89 9.10
N ARG A 381 -23.55 3.85 8.70
CA ARG A 381 -23.39 2.50 9.21
C ARG A 381 -22.38 1.64 8.43
N VAL A 382 -22.06 1.99 7.20
CA VAL A 382 -21.09 1.28 6.37
C VAL A 382 -19.88 2.18 6.15
N HIS A 383 -18.84 1.96 6.94
CA HIS A 383 -17.56 2.64 6.83
C HIS A 383 -16.74 2.07 5.68
N HIS A 384 -15.87 2.86 5.09
CA HIS A 384 -14.98 2.37 4.04
C HIS A 384 -13.64 3.09 4.06
N ALA A 385 -12.59 2.36 3.67
CA ALA A 385 -11.28 2.95 3.40
C ALA A 385 -10.53 2.17 2.32
N TYR A 386 -9.98 2.92 1.36
CA TYR A 386 -9.19 2.44 0.22
C TYR A 386 -8.50 3.63 -0.45
N GLY A 387 -7.70 3.39 -1.52
CA GLY A 387 -7.08 4.47 -2.29
C GLY A 387 -5.71 4.90 -1.76
N TYR A 388 -4.96 3.99 -1.17
CA TYR A 388 -3.62 4.27 -0.61
C TYR A 388 -2.55 4.55 -1.67
N SER A 389 -2.84 4.30 -2.93
CA SER A 389 -1.96 4.60 -4.07
C SER A 389 -0.55 4.02 -3.98
N GLY A 390 -0.44 2.83 -3.37
CA GLY A 390 0.82 2.11 -3.16
C GLY A 390 1.52 2.38 -1.82
N ASN A 391 1.09 3.38 -1.04
CA ASN A 391 1.70 3.77 0.24
C ASN A 391 0.81 3.39 1.43
N GLY A 392 0.40 2.13 1.54
CA GLY A 392 -0.63 1.71 2.49
C GLY A 392 -0.14 1.01 3.75
N VAL A 393 1.14 0.70 3.94
CA VAL A 393 1.60 -0.11 5.08
C VAL A 393 1.42 0.63 6.41
N GLY A 394 2.07 1.77 6.58
CA GLY A 394 1.92 2.62 7.77
C GLY A 394 0.53 3.26 7.84
N PRO A 395 0.06 3.92 6.77
CA PRO A 395 -1.24 4.58 6.78
C PRO A 395 -2.42 3.68 7.10
N ALA A 396 -2.38 2.38 6.76
CA ALA A 396 -3.48 1.47 7.11
C ALA A 396 -3.63 1.26 8.63
N HIS A 397 -2.55 1.37 9.39
CA HIS A 397 -2.60 1.36 10.86
C HIS A 397 -3.38 2.58 11.39
N LEU A 398 -3.02 3.80 10.95
CA LEU A 398 -3.74 5.02 11.32
C LEU A 398 -5.21 4.97 10.88
N VAL A 399 -5.46 4.56 9.63
CA VAL A 399 -6.82 4.45 9.09
C VAL A 399 -7.66 3.44 9.85
N GLY A 400 -7.07 2.29 10.25
CA GLY A 400 -7.74 1.32 11.12
C GLY A 400 -8.16 1.94 12.45
N ARG A 401 -7.29 2.75 13.07
CA ARG A 401 -7.61 3.49 14.29
C ARG A 401 -8.70 4.55 14.08
N ILE A 402 -8.65 5.29 12.97
CA ILE A 402 -9.70 6.26 12.59
C ILE A 402 -11.06 5.55 12.44
N LEU A 403 -11.10 4.43 11.73
CA LEU A 403 -12.35 3.68 11.52
C LEU A 403 -12.90 3.14 12.84
N ALA A 404 -12.05 2.56 13.69
CA ALA A 404 -12.45 2.07 15.01
C ALA A 404 -13.02 3.21 15.89
N ALA A 405 -12.33 4.34 15.96
CA ALA A 405 -12.78 5.50 16.72
C ALA A 405 -14.15 6.04 16.23
N ARG A 406 -14.39 6.03 14.91
CA ARG A 406 -15.67 6.46 14.33
C ARG A 406 -16.79 5.46 14.57
N ILE A 407 -16.51 4.17 14.55
CA ILE A 407 -17.48 3.11 14.81
C ILE A 407 -17.95 3.18 16.27
N LEU A 408 -17.04 3.39 17.20
CA LEU A 408 -17.34 3.46 18.63
C LEU A 408 -17.95 4.81 19.05
N GLY A 409 -17.94 5.82 18.15
CA GLY A 409 -18.40 7.17 18.49
C GLY A 409 -17.56 7.85 19.56
N GLY A 410 -16.31 7.40 19.76
CA GLY A 410 -15.40 7.85 20.81
C GLY A 410 -14.77 9.22 20.54
N GLU A 411 -14.09 9.75 21.56
CA GLU A 411 -13.43 11.05 21.52
C GLU A 411 -11.97 11.00 21.03
N ASP A 412 -11.49 9.85 20.48
CA ASP A 412 -10.13 9.74 19.96
C ASP A 412 -9.88 10.82 18.89
N PRO A 413 -8.89 11.71 19.12
CA PRO A 413 -8.61 12.83 18.20
C PRO A 413 -8.38 12.40 16.75
N VAL A 414 -7.90 11.17 16.51
CA VAL A 414 -7.64 10.68 15.15
C VAL A 414 -8.92 10.60 14.30
N ALA A 415 -10.10 10.46 14.91
CA ALA A 415 -11.39 10.45 14.20
C ALA A 415 -11.70 11.79 13.52
N ARG A 416 -11.06 12.88 13.98
CA ARG A 416 -11.24 14.25 13.51
C ARG A 416 -10.15 14.72 12.55
N LEU A 417 -9.13 13.90 12.30
CA LEU A 417 -8.08 14.26 11.35
C LEU A 417 -8.66 14.62 9.98
N PRO A 418 -8.17 15.66 9.31
CA PRO A 418 -8.78 16.21 8.09
C PRO A 418 -8.79 15.23 6.91
N ILE A 419 -7.95 14.19 6.94
CA ILE A 419 -8.01 13.10 5.95
C ILE A 419 -9.29 12.25 6.08
N ALA A 420 -9.95 12.27 7.24
CA ALA A 420 -11.11 11.46 7.50
C ALA A 420 -12.40 12.16 7.01
N GLY A 421 -13.14 11.52 6.10
CA GLY A 421 -14.41 12.05 5.58
C GLY A 421 -14.28 13.19 4.56
N ARG A 422 -13.06 13.46 4.07
CA ARG A 422 -12.83 14.49 3.04
C ARG A 422 -13.55 14.19 1.73
N ARG A 423 -13.93 15.20 0.99
CA ARG A 423 -14.49 15.05 -0.35
C ARG A 423 -13.38 14.84 -1.36
N VAL A 424 -13.45 13.75 -2.13
CA VAL A 424 -12.48 13.40 -3.15
C VAL A 424 -13.11 13.47 -4.53
N ARG A 425 -12.39 14.02 -5.50
CA ARG A 425 -12.82 14.05 -6.90
C ARG A 425 -13.01 12.62 -7.40
N ARG A 426 -13.98 12.39 -8.27
CA ARG A 426 -14.20 11.10 -8.89
C ARG A 426 -13.53 11.05 -10.27
N PHE A 427 -13.06 9.86 -10.63
CA PHE A 427 -12.61 9.59 -12.00
C PHE A 427 -13.81 9.54 -12.96
N PRO A 428 -13.59 9.79 -14.26
CA PRO A 428 -14.62 9.60 -15.27
C PRO A 428 -15.18 8.17 -15.26
N PRO A 429 -16.39 7.95 -15.76
CA PRO A 429 -16.93 6.59 -15.92
C PRO A 429 -16.17 5.81 -17.00
N GLU A 430 -16.37 4.49 -17.02
CA GLU A 430 -15.92 3.66 -18.14
C GLU A 430 -16.69 4.00 -19.44
N PRO A 431 -16.06 3.90 -20.60
CA PRO A 431 -14.68 3.44 -20.87
C PRO A 431 -13.61 4.52 -20.74
N ILE A 432 -13.99 5.78 -20.51
CA ILE A 432 -13.07 6.95 -20.51
C ILE A 432 -11.97 6.77 -19.47
N ARG A 433 -12.32 6.28 -18.28
CA ARG A 433 -11.36 6.03 -17.20
C ARG A 433 -10.27 5.03 -17.62
N TYR A 434 -10.66 3.90 -18.17
CA TYR A 434 -9.72 2.86 -18.61
C TYR A 434 -8.82 3.31 -19.75
N VAL A 435 -9.41 3.89 -20.80
CA VAL A 435 -8.65 4.38 -21.96
C VAL A 435 -7.69 5.51 -21.53
N GLY A 436 -8.20 6.47 -20.76
CA GLY A 436 -7.38 7.56 -20.22
C GLY A 436 -6.24 7.06 -19.34
N ALA A 437 -6.51 6.13 -18.42
CA ALA A 437 -5.49 5.53 -17.57
C ALA A 437 -4.40 4.83 -18.38
N ARG A 438 -4.75 4.10 -19.44
CA ARG A 438 -3.76 3.45 -20.33
C ARG A 438 -2.91 4.45 -21.10
N ILE A 439 -3.51 5.49 -21.68
CA ILE A 439 -2.77 6.53 -22.42
C ILE A 439 -1.79 7.25 -21.49
N ILE A 440 -2.26 7.66 -20.30
CA ILE A 440 -1.41 8.33 -19.31
C ILE A 440 -0.29 7.38 -18.84
N ARG A 441 -0.60 6.11 -18.57
CA ARG A 441 0.40 5.11 -18.20
C ARG A 441 1.54 5.01 -19.22
N GLU A 442 1.21 4.86 -20.51
CA GLU A 442 2.23 4.77 -21.57
C GLU A 442 3.06 6.06 -21.67
N ALA A 443 2.41 7.21 -21.53
CA ALA A 443 3.11 8.49 -21.52
C ALA A 443 4.09 8.62 -20.34
N LEU A 444 3.71 8.11 -19.16
CA LEU A 444 4.55 8.11 -17.97
C LEU A 444 5.74 7.16 -18.11
N ILE A 445 5.52 5.94 -18.59
CA ILE A 445 6.60 4.98 -18.87
C ILE A 445 7.58 5.61 -19.87
N ARG A 446 7.06 6.17 -20.97
CA ARG A 446 7.89 6.78 -22.00
C ARG A 446 8.68 8.00 -21.50
N ARG A 447 8.06 8.82 -20.65
CA ARG A 447 8.75 9.93 -19.97
C ARG A 447 9.95 9.42 -19.18
N ASP A 448 9.73 8.42 -18.33
CA ASP A 448 10.77 7.89 -17.45
C ASP A 448 11.92 7.25 -18.27
N GLU A 449 11.61 6.47 -19.31
CA GLU A 449 12.63 5.89 -20.20
C GLU A 449 13.51 6.95 -20.90
N VAL A 450 12.86 8.02 -21.38
CA VAL A 450 13.58 9.13 -22.02
C VAL A 450 14.43 9.90 -21.01
N SER A 451 13.92 10.08 -19.79
CA SER A 451 14.63 10.72 -18.67
C SER A 451 15.83 9.89 -18.21
N ASP A 452 15.68 8.57 -18.11
CA ASP A 452 16.80 7.67 -17.79
C ASP A 452 17.93 7.72 -18.83
N ALA A 453 17.60 8.03 -20.10
CA ALA A 453 18.56 8.24 -21.17
C ALA A 453 19.10 9.69 -21.21
N GLU A 454 18.91 10.49 -20.15
CA GLU A 454 19.34 11.90 -20.04
C GLU A 454 18.81 12.76 -21.20
N ARG A 455 17.62 12.44 -21.70
CA ARG A 455 16.96 13.18 -22.81
C ARG A 455 15.67 13.82 -22.35
N ARG A 456 15.22 14.87 -23.07
CA ARG A 456 13.93 15.53 -22.80
C ARG A 456 12.79 14.81 -23.50
N PRO A 457 11.66 14.54 -22.81
CA PRO A 457 10.46 13.98 -23.43
C PRO A 457 9.89 14.91 -24.51
N GLY A 458 9.39 14.33 -25.59
CA GLY A 458 8.73 15.07 -26.66
C GLY A 458 7.47 15.80 -26.21
N PRO A 459 6.97 16.79 -27.00
CA PRO A 459 5.87 17.66 -26.58
C PRO A 459 4.57 16.92 -26.30
N ILE A 460 4.26 15.87 -27.04
CA ILE A 460 3.06 15.04 -26.83
C ILE A 460 3.14 14.32 -25.47
N VAL A 461 4.29 13.72 -25.15
CA VAL A 461 4.48 13.03 -23.85
C VAL A 461 4.35 14.03 -22.71
N ARG A 462 4.95 15.21 -22.83
CA ARG A 462 4.85 16.29 -21.83
C ARG A 462 3.41 16.73 -21.62
N LEU A 463 2.64 16.92 -22.69
CA LEU A 463 1.21 17.27 -22.59
C LEU A 463 0.39 16.18 -21.91
N LEU A 464 0.56 14.92 -22.32
CA LEU A 464 -0.19 13.80 -21.75
C LEU A 464 0.11 13.58 -20.26
N VAL A 465 1.37 13.75 -19.84
CA VAL A 465 1.76 13.64 -18.42
C VAL A 465 1.16 14.78 -17.57
N ARG A 466 1.02 15.99 -18.15
CA ARG A 466 0.39 17.14 -17.47
C ARG A 466 -1.14 17.09 -17.44
N LEU A 467 -1.76 16.36 -18.36
CA LEU A 467 -3.21 16.32 -18.53
C LEU A 467 -3.97 15.92 -17.25
N PRO A 468 -3.57 14.90 -16.47
CA PRO A 468 -4.25 14.60 -15.21
C PRO A 468 -4.33 15.80 -14.28
N ARG A 469 -3.24 16.54 -14.12
CA ARG A 469 -3.19 17.71 -13.25
C ARG A 469 -4.08 18.85 -13.77
N LEU A 470 -4.10 19.09 -15.07
CA LEU A 470 -5.00 20.07 -15.71
C LEU A 470 -6.47 19.70 -15.49
N LEU A 471 -6.77 18.42 -15.39
CA LEU A 471 -8.09 17.88 -15.05
C LEU A 471 -8.34 17.81 -13.54
N GLY A 472 -7.43 18.29 -12.69
CA GLY A 472 -7.56 18.32 -11.24
C GLY A 472 -7.29 16.99 -10.54
N TYR A 473 -6.57 16.05 -11.19
CA TYR A 473 -6.05 14.84 -10.57
C TYR A 473 -4.59 15.04 -10.16
N ARG A 474 -4.20 14.54 -9.00
CA ARG A 474 -2.83 14.64 -8.49
C ARG A 474 -2.11 13.31 -8.66
N LEU A 475 -1.99 12.89 -9.91
CA LEU A 475 -1.27 11.68 -10.28
C LEU A 475 0.18 12.07 -10.57
N GLY A 476 1.10 11.64 -9.73
CA GLY A 476 2.53 11.83 -9.92
C GLY A 476 3.28 12.35 -8.70
N PRO A 477 4.63 12.27 -8.72
CA PRO A 477 5.44 12.95 -7.73
C PRO A 477 5.11 14.46 -7.76
N HIS A 478 5.30 15.13 -6.65
CA HIS A 478 5.15 16.59 -6.60
C HIS A 478 6.05 17.22 -7.66
N PRO A 479 5.57 18.23 -8.40
CA PRO A 479 6.48 18.98 -9.24
C PRO A 479 7.55 19.57 -8.34
N SER A 480 8.83 19.35 -8.68
CA SER A 480 9.89 20.22 -8.25
C SER A 480 9.43 21.66 -8.54
N ALA A 481 9.72 22.59 -7.65
CA ALA A 481 9.37 24.00 -7.79
C ALA A 481 10.09 24.72 -8.97
N THR A 482 10.70 24.00 -9.86
CA THR A 482 11.26 24.52 -11.11
C THR A 482 10.20 24.49 -12.19
N PRO A 483 9.68 25.65 -12.62
CA PRO A 483 8.96 25.74 -13.89
C PRO A 483 9.93 25.38 -15.01
N ASP A 484 9.52 24.46 -15.89
CA ASP A 484 10.16 24.25 -17.21
C ASP A 484 10.07 25.50 -18.10
#